data_9bf6e1a959669bcc787ed33782f18746
#
_entry.id   9bf6e1a959669bcc787ed33782f18746
#
_cell.length_a   1.000
_cell.length_b   1.000
_cell.length_c   1.000
_cell.angle_alpha   90.00
_cell.angle_beta   90.00
_cell.angle_gamma   90.00
#
_symmetry.space_group_name_H-M   'P 1'
#
loop_
_entity.id
_entity.type
_entity.pdbx_description
1 polymer ?
#
loop_
_entity_poly.entity_id
_entity_poly.type
_entity_poly.pdbx_seq_one_letter_code
_entity_poly.pdbx_strand_id
1 'polypeptide(L)'
;MYATLMITFREGLEAFLIVAISAAYLRQTGRAALLPSLRIGVAAAVALSAALGVVLAHIGALSSATEGWLATLAAILVVGCTVHMMRHGKQMKGEIGKRLDSLSGKAGFGAAAAVFLFALLMVGREGIETATMLASMAAQSGADQMFVGGALGVACAGLMAWAWTRYGRRVNLSRFFQVTGVFMVLFSIQLVIYAFHEFSEAGVLPGLDNAWWHIATEPYGPEGVYGHWLTYGLLLIPAAFLVVGALRDRHAAPATLPQGDGLRRASDPIPASAR
;
A
#
# COMPACT_ATOMS: atom_id res chain seq x y z
N MET A 1 10.07 -8.71 11.36
CA MET A 1 8.71 -9.31 11.24
C MET A 1 7.60 -8.27 11.07
N TYR A 2 7.37 -7.33 12.03
CA TYR A 2 6.23 -6.37 11.94
C TYR A 2 6.33 -5.42 10.76
N ALA A 3 7.49 -4.85 10.47
CA ALA A 3 7.68 -3.97 9.32
C ALA A 3 7.41 -4.72 8.01
N THR A 4 7.93 -5.94 7.86
CA THR A 4 7.67 -6.81 6.70
C THR A 4 6.17 -7.07 6.51
N LEU A 5 5.47 -7.40 7.61
CA LEU A 5 4.02 -7.61 7.60
C LEU A 5 3.27 -6.35 7.12
N MET A 6 3.62 -5.17 7.64
CA MET A 6 2.94 -3.92 7.31
C MET A 6 3.20 -3.48 5.87
N ILE A 7 4.43 -3.64 5.38
CA ILE A 7 4.80 -3.35 3.99
C ILE A 7 4.01 -4.27 3.05
N THR A 8 4.11 -5.58 3.24
CA THR A 8 3.45 -6.55 2.35
C THR A 8 1.92 -6.50 2.46
N PHE A 9 1.38 -6.15 3.62
CA PHE A 9 -0.06 -5.90 3.79
C PHE A 9 -0.50 -4.68 2.97
N ARG A 10 0.21 -3.58 3.05
CA ARG A 10 -0.12 -2.36 2.33
C ARG A 10 -0.01 -2.54 0.81
N GLU A 11 1.17 -2.94 0.33
CA GLU A 11 1.40 -3.11 -1.11
C GLU A 11 0.55 -4.24 -1.69
N GLY A 12 0.39 -5.32 -0.94
CA GLY A 12 -0.52 -6.40 -1.29
C GLY A 12 -1.98 -5.93 -1.40
N LEU A 13 -2.45 -5.08 -0.48
CA LEU A 13 -3.81 -4.54 -0.57
C LEU A 13 -3.98 -3.66 -1.83
N GLU A 14 -2.99 -2.81 -2.16
CA GLU A 14 -3.02 -2.00 -3.38
C GLU A 14 -3.09 -2.88 -4.62
N ALA A 15 -2.23 -3.89 -4.72
CA ALA A 15 -2.26 -4.86 -5.80
C ALA A 15 -3.61 -5.59 -5.91
N PHE A 16 -4.15 -6.08 -4.79
CA PHE A 16 -5.47 -6.74 -4.78
C PHE A 16 -6.60 -5.81 -5.20
N LEU A 17 -6.54 -4.53 -4.82
CA LEU A 17 -7.54 -3.54 -5.26
C LEU A 17 -7.47 -3.27 -6.75
N ILE A 18 -6.27 -3.11 -7.31
CA ILE A 18 -6.08 -2.97 -8.76
C ILE A 18 -6.70 -4.16 -9.49
N VAL A 19 -6.41 -5.39 -9.05
CA VAL A 19 -6.94 -6.61 -9.64
C VAL A 19 -8.46 -6.70 -9.49
N ALA A 20 -9.01 -6.42 -8.30
CA ALA A 20 -10.44 -6.49 -8.03
C ALA A 20 -11.24 -5.48 -8.85
N ILE A 21 -10.77 -4.22 -8.93
CA ILE A 21 -11.41 -3.16 -9.73
C ILE A 21 -11.37 -3.53 -11.21
N SER A 22 -10.21 -4.00 -11.71
CA SER A 22 -10.03 -4.40 -13.10
C SER A 22 -10.92 -5.57 -13.48
N ALA A 23 -10.98 -6.61 -12.63
CA ALA A 23 -11.85 -7.76 -12.85
C ALA A 23 -13.34 -7.39 -12.82
N ALA A 24 -13.75 -6.53 -11.88
CA ALA A 24 -15.12 -6.04 -11.80
C ALA A 24 -15.49 -5.22 -13.05
N TYR A 25 -14.59 -4.36 -13.50
CA TYR A 25 -14.76 -3.55 -14.70
C TYR A 25 -14.94 -4.42 -15.97
N LEU A 26 -14.04 -5.40 -16.18
CA LEU A 26 -14.12 -6.33 -17.33
C LEU A 26 -15.43 -7.12 -17.32
N ARG A 27 -15.93 -7.50 -16.14
CA ARG A 27 -17.24 -8.18 -16.04
C ARG A 27 -18.41 -7.24 -16.36
N GLN A 28 -18.40 -6.01 -15.82
CA GLN A 28 -19.47 -5.02 -16.02
C GLN A 28 -19.58 -4.53 -17.47
N THR A 29 -18.45 -4.49 -18.19
CA THR A 29 -18.40 -4.07 -19.59
C THR A 29 -18.60 -5.21 -20.59
N GLY A 30 -19.00 -6.42 -20.12
CA GLY A 30 -19.23 -7.59 -20.98
C GLY A 30 -17.95 -8.24 -21.52
N ARG A 31 -16.77 -7.86 -21.02
CA ARG A 31 -15.44 -8.32 -21.50
C ARG A 31 -14.84 -9.40 -20.60
N ALA A 32 -15.66 -10.24 -19.99
CA ALA A 32 -15.22 -11.32 -19.11
C ALA A 32 -14.23 -12.30 -19.75
N ALA A 33 -14.24 -12.43 -21.08
CA ALA A 33 -13.28 -13.23 -21.85
C ALA A 33 -11.81 -12.78 -21.69
N LEU A 34 -11.56 -11.54 -21.21
CA LEU A 34 -10.21 -11.00 -20.94
C LEU A 34 -9.70 -11.29 -19.53
N LEU A 35 -10.52 -11.87 -18.65
CA LEU A 35 -10.11 -12.24 -17.28
C LEU A 35 -8.91 -13.20 -17.22
N PRO A 36 -8.77 -14.20 -18.10
CA PRO A 36 -7.56 -15.03 -18.12
C PRO A 36 -6.28 -14.20 -18.36
N SER A 37 -6.31 -13.26 -19.31
CA SER A 37 -5.17 -12.37 -19.59
C SER A 37 -4.81 -11.49 -18.38
N LEU A 38 -5.81 -10.97 -17.65
CA LEU A 38 -5.59 -10.26 -16.40
C LEU A 38 -4.88 -11.15 -15.37
N ARG A 39 -5.35 -12.39 -15.18
CA ARG A 39 -4.77 -13.35 -14.21
C ARG A 39 -3.33 -13.72 -14.56
N ILE A 40 -3.06 -13.99 -15.84
CA ILE A 40 -1.70 -14.33 -16.30
C ILE A 40 -0.77 -13.14 -16.12
N GLY A 41 -1.23 -11.90 -16.41
CA GLY A 41 -0.47 -10.68 -16.16
C GLY A 41 -0.12 -10.49 -14.69
N VAL A 42 -1.08 -10.73 -13.78
CA VAL A 42 -0.85 -10.71 -12.32
C VAL A 42 0.17 -11.78 -11.89
N ALA A 43 0.01 -13.01 -12.36
CA ALA A 43 0.93 -14.11 -12.04
C ALA A 43 2.36 -13.81 -12.53
N ALA A 44 2.51 -13.26 -13.74
CA ALA A 44 3.79 -12.83 -14.28
C ALA A 44 4.40 -11.68 -13.45
N ALA A 45 3.59 -10.70 -13.03
CA ALA A 45 4.04 -9.60 -12.16
C ALA A 45 4.58 -10.12 -10.83
N VAL A 46 3.85 -11.02 -10.16
CA VAL A 46 4.28 -11.63 -8.89
C VAL A 46 5.59 -12.42 -9.07
N ALA A 47 5.69 -13.24 -10.13
CA ALA A 47 6.90 -14.01 -10.38
C ALA A 47 8.12 -13.12 -10.64
N LEU A 48 7.97 -12.07 -11.45
CA LEU A 48 9.04 -11.10 -11.73
C LEU A 48 9.44 -10.32 -10.48
N SER A 49 8.48 -9.91 -9.66
CA SER A 49 8.74 -9.19 -8.41
C SER A 49 9.48 -10.07 -7.39
N ALA A 50 9.09 -11.34 -7.28
CA ALA A 50 9.80 -12.30 -6.43
C ALA A 50 11.23 -12.54 -6.90
N ALA A 51 11.44 -12.72 -8.21
CA ALA A 51 12.78 -12.86 -8.79
C ALA A 51 13.64 -11.61 -8.55
N LEU A 52 13.06 -10.42 -8.75
CA LEU A 52 13.74 -9.16 -8.47
C LEU A 52 14.12 -9.04 -6.99
N GLY A 53 13.22 -9.39 -6.06
CA GLY A 53 13.50 -9.37 -4.63
C GLY A 53 14.68 -10.25 -4.24
N VAL A 54 14.76 -11.46 -4.79
CA VAL A 54 15.90 -12.36 -4.59
C VAL A 54 17.21 -11.75 -5.12
N VAL A 55 17.16 -11.19 -6.34
CA VAL A 55 18.35 -10.55 -6.96
C VAL A 55 18.82 -9.36 -6.12
N LEU A 56 17.90 -8.49 -5.70
CA LEU A 56 18.22 -7.31 -4.89
C LEU A 56 18.77 -7.69 -3.51
N ALA A 57 18.22 -8.72 -2.88
CA ALA A 57 18.72 -9.22 -1.61
C ALA A 57 20.16 -9.77 -1.74
N HIS A 58 20.47 -10.45 -2.84
CA HIS A 58 21.84 -10.89 -3.11
C HIS A 58 22.80 -9.73 -3.37
N ILE A 59 22.36 -8.69 -4.08
CA ILE A 59 23.16 -7.49 -4.34
C ILE A 59 23.43 -6.75 -3.03
N GLY A 60 22.43 -6.57 -2.17
CA GLY A 60 22.58 -5.94 -0.86
C GLY A 60 23.61 -6.64 0.00
N ALA A 61 23.57 -7.96 0.07
CA ALA A 61 24.49 -8.77 0.87
C ALA A 61 25.97 -8.72 0.41
N LEU A 62 26.31 -8.02 -0.67
CA LEU A 62 27.69 -7.92 -1.17
C LEU A 62 28.56 -6.96 -0.35
N SER A 63 28.00 -5.86 0.16
CA SER A 63 28.73 -4.87 0.96
C SER A 63 27.79 -3.87 1.63
N SER A 64 28.25 -3.24 2.74
CA SER A 64 27.52 -2.17 3.43
C SER A 64 27.19 -1.00 2.50
N ALA A 65 28.06 -0.66 1.54
CA ALA A 65 27.78 0.36 0.55
C ALA A 65 26.57 -0.01 -0.33
N THR A 66 26.44 -1.27 -0.76
CA THR A 66 25.29 -1.72 -1.57
C THR A 66 24.00 -1.76 -0.76
N GLU A 67 24.08 -2.10 0.52
CA GLU A 67 22.93 -2.01 1.45
C GLU A 67 22.48 -0.56 1.62
N GLY A 68 23.41 0.38 1.83
CA GLY A 68 23.13 1.82 1.90
C GLY A 68 22.43 2.35 0.64
N TRP A 69 22.86 1.93 -0.55
CA TRP A 69 22.22 2.30 -1.81
C TRP A 69 20.82 1.71 -1.96
N LEU A 70 20.62 0.45 -1.58
CA LEU A 70 19.29 -0.19 -1.58
C LEU A 70 18.34 0.50 -0.61
N ALA A 71 18.80 0.82 0.60
CA ALA A 71 17.98 1.55 1.59
C ALA A 71 17.62 2.97 1.10
N THR A 72 18.57 3.66 0.45
CA THR A 72 18.32 4.98 -0.16
C THR A 72 17.27 4.88 -1.27
N LEU A 73 17.40 3.91 -2.17
CA LEU A 73 16.42 3.67 -3.24
C LEU A 73 15.05 3.34 -2.66
N ALA A 74 14.99 2.46 -1.66
CA ALA A 74 13.76 2.12 -0.98
C ALA A 74 13.11 3.35 -0.33
N ALA A 75 13.88 4.20 0.37
CA ALA A 75 13.37 5.43 0.97
C ALA A 75 12.76 6.38 -0.07
N ILE A 76 13.42 6.58 -1.20
CA ILE A 76 12.93 7.41 -2.31
C ILE A 76 11.62 6.85 -2.86
N LEU A 77 11.55 5.54 -3.11
CA LEU A 77 10.35 4.87 -3.61
C LEU A 77 9.20 4.99 -2.60
N VAL A 78 9.45 4.73 -1.31
CA VAL A 78 8.45 4.85 -0.23
C VAL A 78 7.85 6.25 -0.18
N VAL A 79 8.70 7.28 -0.17
CA VAL A 79 8.23 8.68 -0.12
C VAL A 79 7.45 9.02 -1.39
N GLY A 80 8.00 8.68 -2.55
CA GLY A 80 7.37 8.95 -3.86
C GLY A 80 5.99 8.29 -3.97
N CYS A 81 5.89 7.02 -3.62
CA CYS A 81 4.65 6.26 -3.63
C CYS A 81 3.63 6.82 -2.62
N THR A 82 4.06 7.08 -1.39
CA THR A 82 3.19 7.64 -0.34
C THR A 82 2.60 8.98 -0.77
N VAL A 83 3.42 9.89 -1.31
CA VAL A 83 2.95 11.18 -1.83
C VAL A 83 2.00 11.00 -3.01
N HIS A 84 2.32 10.11 -3.94
CA HIS A 84 1.46 9.80 -5.08
C HIS A 84 0.09 9.28 -4.63
N MET A 85 0.06 8.32 -3.71
CA MET A 85 -1.16 7.74 -3.16
C MET A 85 -2.02 8.77 -2.43
N MET A 86 -1.41 9.61 -1.59
CA MET A 86 -2.14 10.66 -0.87
C MET A 86 -2.84 11.63 -1.84
N ARG A 87 -2.23 11.90 -3.00
CA ARG A 87 -2.78 12.81 -4.01
C ARG A 87 -3.83 12.15 -4.91
N HIS A 88 -3.63 10.89 -5.31
CA HIS A 88 -4.42 10.23 -6.37
C HIS A 88 -5.28 9.06 -5.90
N GLY A 89 -5.16 8.60 -4.65
CA GLY A 89 -5.86 7.41 -4.16
C GLY A 89 -7.38 7.45 -4.30
N LYS A 90 -8.00 8.64 -4.26
CA LYS A 90 -9.45 8.80 -4.47
C LYS A 90 -9.88 8.60 -5.94
N GLN A 91 -8.99 8.82 -6.89
CA GLN A 91 -9.27 8.78 -8.33
C GLN A 91 -8.90 7.45 -8.97
N MET A 92 -8.22 6.55 -8.25
CA MET A 92 -7.70 5.28 -8.74
C MET A 92 -8.74 4.46 -9.51
N LYS A 93 -9.97 4.34 -8.98
CA LYS A 93 -11.04 3.58 -9.64
C LYS A 93 -11.37 4.15 -11.03
N GLY A 94 -11.46 5.46 -11.16
CA GLY A 94 -11.75 6.14 -12.42
C GLY A 94 -10.59 6.03 -13.42
N GLU A 95 -9.36 6.12 -12.94
CA GLU A 95 -8.17 6.00 -13.79
C GLU A 95 -7.99 4.59 -14.36
N ILE A 96 -8.19 3.56 -13.52
CA ILE A 96 -8.15 2.16 -13.98
C ILE A 96 -9.20 1.91 -15.06
N GLY A 97 -10.43 2.41 -14.85
CA GLY A 97 -11.49 2.32 -15.85
C GLY A 97 -11.12 2.97 -17.19
N LYS A 98 -10.66 4.23 -17.16
CA LYS A 98 -10.24 4.97 -18.37
C LYS A 98 -9.08 4.28 -19.11
N ARG A 99 -8.09 3.77 -18.38
CA ARG A 99 -6.97 3.02 -18.98
C ARG A 99 -7.44 1.73 -19.64
N LEU A 100 -8.32 0.97 -18.98
CA LEU A 100 -8.89 -0.25 -19.56
C LEU A 100 -9.78 0.07 -20.77
N ASP A 101 -10.51 1.17 -20.78
CA ASP A 101 -11.31 1.60 -21.95
C ASP A 101 -10.42 1.93 -23.15
N SER A 102 -9.36 2.70 -22.94
CA SER A 102 -8.43 3.07 -24.03
C SER A 102 -7.71 1.85 -24.64
N LEU A 103 -7.47 0.81 -23.83
CA LEU A 103 -6.80 -0.41 -24.27
C LEU A 103 -7.76 -1.39 -24.95
N SER A 104 -9.04 -1.34 -24.60
CA SER A 104 -10.05 -2.31 -25.03
C SER A 104 -10.76 -1.95 -26.35
N GLY A 105 -10.40 -0.82 -26.97
CA GLY A 105 -10.83 -0.49 -28.35
C GLY A 105 -10.23 -1.42 -29.42
N LYS A 106 -9.29 -2.30 -29.02
CA LYS A 106 -8.70 -3.34 -29.88
C LYS A 106 -9.52 -4.63 -29.76
N ALA A 107 -9.72 -5.35 -30.87
CA ALA A 107 -10.41 -6.64 -30.89
C ALA A 107 -9.44 -7.82 -30.79
N GLY A 108 -9.88 -8.94 -30.23
CA GLY A 108 -9.15 -10.21 -30.25
C GLY A 108 -7.84 -10.22 -29.44
N PHE A 109 -6.77 -10.74 -30.05
CA PHE A 109 -5.47 -10.91 -29.40
C PHE A 109 -4.87 -9.59 -28.89
N GLY A 110 -5.08 -8.47 -29.60
CA GLY A 110 -4.59 -7.16 -29.19
C GLY A 110 -5.20 -6.67 -27.87
N ALA A 111 -6.48 -6.96 -27.62
CA ALA A 111 -7.13 -6.64 -26.32
C ALA A 111 -6.59 -7.53 -25.19
N ALA A 112 -6.38 -8.83 -25.45
CA ALA A 112 -5.83 -9.76 -24.47
C ALA A 112 -4.40 -9.36 -24.05
N ALA A 113 -3.55 -9.03 -25.02
CA ALA A 113 -2.18 -8.56 -24.78
C ALA A 113 -2.16 -7.22 -24.02
N ALA A 114 -3.07 -6.30 -24.34
CA ALA A 114 -3.17 -5.00 -23.66
C ALA A 114 -3.59 -5.16 -22.19
N VAL A 115 -4.56 -6.02 -21.87
CA VAL A 115 -4.99 -6.31 -20.49
C VAL A 115 -3.89 -7.06 -19.71
N PHE A 116 -3.19 -8.00 -20.37
CA PHE A 116 -2.02 -8.65 -19.77
C PHE A 116 -0.94 -7.63 -19.38
N LEU A 117 -0.54 -6.77 -20.33
CA LEU A 117 0.49 -5.76 -20.10
C LEU A 117 0.06 -4.73 -19.05
N PHE A 118 -1.21 -4.31 -19.06
CA PHE A 118 -1.78 -3.46 -18.02
C PHE A 118 -1.63 -4.08 -16.63
N ALA A 119 -2.02 -5.36 -16.47
CA ALA A 119 -1.92 -6.06 -15.19
C ALA A 119 -0.46 -6.22 -14.76
N LEU A 120 0.41 -6.61 -15.71
CA LEU A 120 1.85 -6.78 -15.48
C LEU A 120 2.49 -5.46 -14.97
N LEU A 121 2.19 -4.34 -15.61
CA LEU A 121 2.79 -3.04 -15.24
C LEU A 121 2.20 -2.49 -13.93
N MET A 122 0.88 -2.58 -13.75
CA MET A 122 0.24 -2.01 -12.56
C MET A 122 0.56 -2.82 -11.29
N VAL A 123 0.45 -4.15 -11.36
CA VAL A 123 0.78 -5.01 -10.20
C VAL A 123 2.29 -5.16 -10.05
N GLY A 124 3.04 -5.19 -11.15
CA GLY A 124 4.49 -5.25 -11.14
C GLY A 124 5.13 -4.04 -10.47
N ARG A 125 4.54 -2.86 -10.64
CA ARG A 125 4.96 -1.66 -9.93
C ARG A 125 4.92 -1.86 -8.41
N GLU A 126 3.78 -2.30 -7.86
CA GLU A 126 3.63 -2.57 -6.41
C GLU A 126 4.60 -3.67 -5.96
N GLY A 127 4.82 -4.66 -6.83
CA GLY A 127 5.78 -5.73 -6.59
C GLY A 127 7.24 -5.27 -6.59
N ILE A 128 7.63 -4.32 -7.43
CA ILE A 128 8.98 -3.71 -7.43
C ILE A 128 9.19 -2.91 -6.15
N GLU A 129 8.20 -2.12 -5.74
CA GLU A 129 8.24 -1.35 -4.49
C GLU A 129 8.40 -2.30 -3.29
N THR A 130 7.58 -3.35 -3.20
CA THR A 130 7.68 -4.39 -2.17
C THR A 130 9.07 -5.05 -2.18
N ALA A 131 9.53 -5.50 -3.35
CA ALA A 131 10.81 -6.21 -3.49
C ALA A 131 12.00 -5.35 -3.03
N THR A 132 12.00 -4.05 -3.38
CA THR A 132 13.06 -3.12 -3.00
C THR A 132 13.05 -2.87 -1.49
N MET A 133 11.87 -2.66 -0.89
CA MET A 133 11.73 -2.46 0.56
C MET A 133 12.13 -3.70 1.36
N LEU A 134 11.73 -4.89 0.92
CA LEU A 134 12.10 -6.14 1.60
C LEU A 134 13.58 -6.45 1.43
N ALA A 135 14.17 -6.17 0.27
CA ALA A 135 15.60 -6.37 0.05
C ALA A 135 16.45 -5.48 0.95
N SER A 136 16.05 -4.21 1.15
CA SER A 136 16.75 -3.30 2.07
C SER A 136 16.68 -3.72 3.54
N MET A 137 15.74 -4.60 3.89
CA MET A 137 15.60 -5.15 5.25
C MET A 137 16.19 -6.56 5.39
N ALA A 138 16.63 -7.17 4.29
CA ALA A 138 17.06 -8.57 4.29
C ALA A 138 18.27 -8.82 5.20
N ALA A 139 19.19 -7.86 5.27
CA ALA A 139 20.34 -7.93 6.16
C ALA A 139 19.99 -7.74 7.64
N GLN A 140 18.92 -6.96 7.92
CA GLN A 140 18.49 -6.60 9.28
C GLN A 140 17.55 -7.64 9.90
N SER A 141 16.95 -8.52 9.11
CA SER A 141 15.90 -9.43 9.56
C SER A 141 16.22 -10.86 9.14
N GLY A 142 16.11 -11.81 10.06
CA GLY A 142 16.24 -13.23 9.71
C GLY A 142 15.23 -13.64 8.63
N ALA A 143 15.66 -14.52 7.72
CA ALA A 143 14.85 -14.99 6.60
C ALA A 143 13.48 -15.54 7.03
N ASP A 144 13.43 -16.27 8.15
CA ASP A 144 12.20 -16.83 8.72
C ASP A 144 11.21 -15.73 9.12
N GLN A 145 11.69 -14.67 9.78
CA GLN A 145 10.87 -13.54 10.19
C GLN A 145 10.33 -12.75 9.00
N MET A 146 11.12 -12.63 7.94
CA MET A 146 10.70 -11.99 6.69
C MET A 146 9.64 -12.82 5.98
N PHE A 147 9.83 -14.14 5.89
CA PHE A 147 8.88 -15.03 5.26
C PHE A 147 7.53 -15.05 5.99
N VAL A 148 7.56 -15.22 7.31
CA VAL A 148 6.32 -15.23 8.14
C VAL A 148 5.61 -13.88 8.08
N GLY A 149 6.35 -12.77 8.24
CA GLY A 149 5.78 -11.42 8.15
C GLY A 149 5.19 -11.14 6.77
N GLY A 150 5.90 -11.50 5.71
CA GLY A 150 5.45 -11.36 4.32
C GLY A 150 4.19 -12.17 4.01
N ALA A 151 4.18 -13.46 4.37
CA ALA A 151 3.04 -14.34 4.15
C ALA A 151 1.79 -13.86 4.92
N LEU A 152 1.95 -13.46 6.19
CA LEU A 152 0.86 -12.90 6.99
C LEU A 152 0.34 -11.58 6.40
N GLY A 153 1.23 -10.69 5.95
CA GLY A 153 0.84 -9.43 5.35
C GLY A 153 0.02 -9.63 4.08
N VAL A 154 0.46 -10.49 3.17
CA VAL A 154 -0.28 -10.84 1.95
C VAL A 154 -1.62 -11.51 2.28
N ALA A 155 -1.66 -12.44 3.25
CA ALA A 155 -2.91 -13.08 3.67
C ALA A 155 -3.91 -12.07 4.24
N CYS A 156 -3.46 -11.16 5.11
CA CYS A 156 -4.30 -10.09 5.64
C CYS A 156 -4.80 -9.15 4.55
N ALA A 157 -3.95 -8.79 3.57
CA ALA A 157 -4.33 -7.98 2.41
C ALA A 157 -5.41 -8.67 1.56
N GLY A 158 -5.24 -9.97 1.30
CA GLY A 158 -6.23 -10.77 0.58
C GLY A 158 -7.57 -10.85 1.31
N LEU A 159 -7.54 -11.10 2.62
CA LEU A 159 -8.74 -11.11 3.47
C LEU A 159 -9.46 -9.75 3.48
N MET A 160 -8.71 -8.66 3.60
CA MET A 160 -9.27 -7.30 3.56
C MET A 160 -9.88 -6.99 2.20
N ALA A 161 -9.20 -7.31 1.10
CA ALA A 161 -9.71 -7.12 -0.26
C ALA A 161 -10.96 -7.97 -0.51
N TRP A 162 -10.98 -9.22 -0.03
CA TRP A 162 -12.16 -10.09 -0.08
C TRP A 162 -13.33 -9.52 0.72
N ALA A 163 -13.08 -9.11 1.97
CA ALA A 163 -14.10 -8.50 2.82
C ALA A 163 -14.69 -7.24 2.17
N TRP A 164 -13.85 -6.45 1.51
CA TRP A 164 -14.31 -5.28 0.78
C TRP A 164 -15.20 -5.63 -0.41
N THR A 165 -14.79 -6.58 -1.25
CA THR A 165 -15.63 -7.00 -2.38
C THR A 165 -16.97 -7.58 -1.91
N ARG A 166 -17.01 -8.22 -0.75
CA ARG A 166 -18.21 -8.84 -0.18
C ARG A 166 -19.13 -7.85 0.55
N TYR A 167 -18.56 -6.92 1.32
CA TYR A 167 -19.31 -6.02 2.21
C TYR A 167 -19.28 -4.55 1.77
N GLY A 168 -18.59 -4.21 0.75
CA GLY A 168 -18.49 -3.06 -0.17
C GLY A 168 -18.62 -1.64 0.36
N ARG A 169 -19.26 -1.36 1.47
CA ARG A 169 -19.57 0.02 1.93
C ARG A 169 -19.05 0.40 3.32
N ARG A 170 -18.44 -0.52 4.06
CA ARG A 170 -18.10 -0.31 5.48
C ARG A 170 -16.64 0.03 5.73
N VAL A 171 -15.76 -0.13 4.75
CA VAL A 171 -14.32 0.15 4.92
C VAL A 171 -13.96 1.49 4.30
N ASN A 172 -13.49 2.43 5.12
CA ASN A 172 -13.04 3.74 4.66
C ASN A 172 -11.59 3.65 4.18
N LEU A 173 -11.41 3.47 2.86
CA LEU A 173 -10.10 3.39 2.22
C LEU A 173 -9.23 4.61 2.49
N SER A 174 -9.83 5.79 2.47
CA SER A 174 -9.09 7.03 2.68
C SER A 174 -8.41 7.04 4.05
N ARG A 175 -9.09 6.53 5.09
CA ARG A 175 -8.48 6.38 6.43
C ARG A 175 -7.39 5.33 6.45
N PHE A 176 -7.64 4.19 5.81
CA PHE A 176 -6.63 3.16 5.70
C PHE A 176 -5.34 3.71 5.09
N PHE A 177 -5.42 4.39 3.95
CA PHE A 177 -4.25 4.99 3.30
C PHE A 177 -3.61 6.13 4.10
N GLN A 178 -4.38 6.88 4.87
CA GLN A 178 -3.81 7.89 5.78
C GLN A 178 -2.97 7.24 6.89
N VAL A 179 -3.49 6.18 7.51
CA VAL A 179 -2.81 5.49 8.61
C VAL A 179 -1.56 4.76 8.13
N THR A 180 -1.68 4.00 7.04
CA THR A 180 -0.52 3.33 6.44
C THR A 180 0.48 4.33 5.86
N GLY A 181 0.02 5.50 5.39
CA GLY A 181 0.88 6.60 4.96
C GLY A 181 1.75 7.14 6.10
N VAL A 182 1.20 7.31 7.31
CA VAL A 182 1.98 7.69 8.49
C VAL A 182 3.05 6.65 8.80
N PHE A 183 2.69 5.36 8.78
CA PHE A 183 3.66 4.27 8.92
C PHE A 183 4.79 4.38 7.88
N MET A 184 4.45 4.61 6.61
CA MET A 184 5.43 4.70 5.53
C MET A 184 6.37 5.90 5.66
N VAL A 185 5.88 7.04 6.12
CA VAL A 185 6.73 8.21 6.41
C VAL A 185 7.72 7.90 7.53
N LEU A 186 7.27 7.30 8.62
CA LEU A 186 8.15 6.90 9.72
C LEU A 186 9.16 5.84 9.26
N PHE A 187 8.72 4.87 8.45
CA PHE A 187 9.59 3.85 7.88
C PHE A 187 10.64 4.45 6.94
N SER A 188 10.28 5.45 6.11
CA SER A 188 11.26 6.12 5.24
C SER A 188 12.33 6.87 6.03
N ILE A 189 11.98 7.45 7.18
CA ILE A 189 12.97 8.07 8.08
C ILE A 189 13.94 7.02 8.61
N GLN A 190 13.43 5.85 9.04
CA GLN A 190 14.27 4.75 9.49
C GLN A 190 15.20 4.25 8.39
N LEU A 191 14.71 4.13 7.14
CA LEU A 191 15.55 3.76 5.99
C LEU A 191 16.65 4.77 5.70
N VAL A 192 16.39 6.07 5.84
CA VAL A 192 17.40 7.12 5.65
C VAL A 192 18.49 7.03 6.73
N ILE A 193 18.10 6.83 7.99
CA ILE A 193 19.05 6.65 9.09
C ILE A 193 19.92 5.40 8.84
N TYR A 194 19.29 4.30 8.43
CA TYR A 194 19.99 3.07 8.10
C TYR A 194 20.96 3.24 6.91
N ALA A 195 20.52 3.88 5.83
CA ALA A 195 21.38 4.15 4.69
C ALA A 195 22.62 4.97 5.08
N PHE A 196 22.42 5.98 5.93
CA PHE A 196 23.53 6.79 6.42
C PHE A 196 24.51 5.97 7.27
N HIS A 197 24.01 5.09 8.14
CA HIS A 197 24.82 4.16 8.93
C HIS A 197 25.68 3.27 8.05
N GLU A 198 25.05 2.61 7.04
CA GLU A 198 25.74 1.72 6.09
C GLU A 198 26.81 2.45 5.26
N PHE A 199 26.53 3.69 4.82
CA PHE A 199 27.54 4.51 4.12
C PHE A 199 28.70 4.91 5.03
N SER A 200 28.44 5.17 6.32
CA SER A 200 29.51 5.46 7.27
C SER A 200 30.33 4.23 7.58
N GLU A 201 29.73 3.03 7.69
CA GLU A 201 30.44 1.77 7.82
C GLU A 201 31.32 1.48 6.61
N ALA A 202 30.79 1.69 5.40
CA ALA A 202 31.53 1.51 4.16
C ALA A 202 32.66 2.55 3.95
N GLY A 203 32.71 3.61 4.76
CA GLY A 203 33.74 4.66 4.64
C GLY A 203 33.57 5.56 3.42
N VAL A 204 32.39 5.63 2.81
CA VAL A 204 32.16 6.33 1.54
C VAL A 204 31.63 7.77 1.68
N LEU A 205 31.38 8.25 2.89
CA LEU A 205 30.89 9.61 3.12
C LEU A 205 32.04 10.62 3.03
N PRO A 206 32.04 11.50 2.01
CA PRO A 206 33.15 12.44 1.80
C PRO A 206 33.14 13.55 2.85
N GLY A 207 34.31 13.88 3.40
CA GLY A 207 34.48 15.00 4.33
C GLY A 207 33.95 14.76 5.75
N LEU A 208 33.53 13.53 6.07
CA LEU A 208 33.06 13.12 7.39
C LEU A 208 34.05 12.10 8.02
N ASP A 209 34.15 12.12 9.34
CA ASP A 209 34.78 11.03 10.08
C ASP A 209 33.88 9.80 10.10
N ASN A 210 34.04 8.94 9.11
CA ASN A 210 33.16 7.80 8.92
C ASN A 210 33.18 6.85 10.15
N ALA A 211 34.34 6.66 10.77
CA ALA A 211 34.44 5.79 11.95
C ALA A 211 33.65 6.34 13.15
N TRP A 212 33.74 7.65 13.36
CA TRP A 212 32.98 8.31 14.42
C TRP A 212 31.48 8.24 14.16
N TRP A 213 31.07 8.54 12.91
CA TRP A 213 29.65 8.51 12.54
C TRP A 213 29.06 7.10 12.59
N HIS A 214 29.82 6.07 12.21
CA HIS A 214 29.38 4.68 12.32
C HIS A 214 29.06 4.34 13.80
N ILE A 215 29.98 4.61 14.72
CA ILE A 215 29.78 4.38 16.15
C ILE A 215 28.60 5.22 16.70
N ALA A 216 28.50 6.48 16.29
CA ALA A 216 27.44 7.38 16.76
C ALA A 216 26.04 6.97 16.27
N THR A 217 25.92 6.32 15.11
CA THR A 217 24.65 5.87 14.54
C THR A 217 24.29 4.43 14.89
N GLU A 218 25.21 3.62 15.39
CA GLU A 218 24.97 2.23 15.81
C GLU A 218 23.76 2.07 16.77
N PRO A 219 23.56 2.94 17.79
CA PRO A 219 22.37 2.83 18.66
C PRO A 219 21.02 3.02 17.95
N TYR A 220 21.02 3.63 16.75
CA TYR A 220 19.83 3.87 15.93
C TYR A 220 19.62 2.80 14.87
N GLY A 221 20.60 1.91 14.69
CA GLY A 221 20.51 0.74 13.83
C GLY A 221 19.42 -0.24 14.31
N PRO A 222 19.10 -1.28 13.51
CA PRO A 222 18.01 -2.23 13.80
C PRO A 222 18.16 -2.96 15.12
N GLU A 223 19.40 -3.25 15.54
CA GLU A 223 19.74 -3.94 16.79
C GLU A 223 20.06 -2.97 17.94
N GLY A 224 20.13 -1.68 17.65
CA GLY A 224 20.41 -0.63 18.62
C GLY A 224 19.23 -0.33 19.54
N VAL A 225 19.54 0.23 20.72
CA VAL A 225 18.51 0.56 21.74
C VAL A 225 17.42 1.49 21.18
N TYR A 226 17.80 2.49 20.40
CA TYR A 226 16.84 3.43 19.80
C TYR A 226 16.17 2.85 18.55
N GLY A 227 16.81 1.90 17.85
CA GLY A 227 16.20 1.18 16.72
C GLY A 227 14.96 0.39 17.14
N HIS A 228 14.99 -0.25 18.32
CA HIS A 228 13.81 -0.90 18.88
C HIS A 228 12.67 0.08 19.17
N TRP A 229 12.96 1.27 19.74
CA TRP A 229 11.96 2.31 19.97
C TRP A 229 11.37 2.87 18.68
N LEU A 230 12.19 3.04 17.64
CA LEU A 230 11.71 3.41 16.31
C LEU A 230 10.76 2.35 15.75
N THR A 231 11.12 1.07 15.89
CA THR A 231 10.27 -0.05 15.45
C THR A 231 8.94 -0.10 16.22
N TYR A 232 8.94 0.11 17.54
CA TYR A 232 7.71 0.21 18.31
C TYR A 232 6.89 1.45 17.93
N GLY A 233 7.55 2.58 17.66
CA GLY A 233 6.91 3.79 17.15
C GLY A 233 6.19 3.56 15.83
N LEU A 234 6.80 2.83 14.91
CA LEU A 234 6.19 2.42 13.63
C LEU A 234 4.86 1.67 13.81
N LEU A 235 4.72 0.90 14.88
CA LEU A 235 3.49 0.15 15.18
C LEU A 235 2.49 0.98 15.99
N LEU A 236 2.98 1.64 17.05
CA LEU A 236 2.10 2.30 18.04
C LEU A 236 1.50 3.61 17.51
N ILE A 237 2.25 4.40 16.71
CA ILE A 237 1.76 5.68 16.21
C ILE A 237 0.58 5.50 15.24
N PRO A 238 0.65 4.64 14.20
CA PRO A 238 -0.49 4.36 13.35
C PRO A 238 -1.66 3.71 14.09
N ALA A 239 -1.39 2.81 15.04
CA ALA A 239 -2.42 2.19 15.88
C ALA A 239 -3.14 3.24 16.74
N ALA A 240 -2.40 4.13 17.39
CA ALA A 240 -2.96 5.25 18.17
C ALA A 240 -3.82 6.17 17.28
N PHE A 241 -3.35 6.48 16.07
CA PHE A 241 -4.11 7.28 15.10
C PHE A 241 -5.44 6.64 14.73
N LEU A 242 -5.46 5.30 14.53
CA LEU A 242 -6.70 4.54 14.28
C LEU A 242 -7.66 4.60 15.47
N VAL A 243 -7.15 4.37 16.67
CA VAL A 243 -7.96 4.40 17.91
C VAL A 243 -8.55 5.79 18.13
N VAL A 244 -7.74 6.85 18.05
CA VAL A 244 -8.21 8.23 18.19
C VAL A 244 -9.25 8.59 17.12
N GLY A 245 -9.02 8.17 15.87
CA GLY A 245 -9.97 8.35 14.78
C GLY A 245 -11.31 7.65 15.06
N ALA A 246 -11.27 6.40 15.51
CA ALA A 246 -12.46 5.62 15.85
C ALA A 246 -13.23 6.19 17.05
N LEU A 247 -12.51 6.70 18.06
CA LEU A 247 -13.12 7.34 19.21
C LEU A 247 -13.81 8.68 18.84
N ARG A 248 -13.15 9.50 18.01
CA ARG A 248 -13.75 10.76 17.50
C ARG A 248 -15.05 10.51 16.72
N ASP A 249 -15.11 9.45 15.92
CA ASP A 249 -16.32 9.12 15.18
C ASP A 249 -17.47 8.62 16.07
N ARG A 250 -17.15 7.94 17.17
CA ARG A 250 -18.15 7.53 18.15
C ARG A 250 -18.74 8.72 18.91
N HIS A 251 -17.96 9.76 19.11
CA HIS A 251 -18.42 11.00 19.76
C HIS A 251 -19.14 11.95 18.79
N ALA A 252 -18.93 11.84 17.48
CA ALA A 252 -19.71 12.48 16.45
C ALA A 252 -20.97 11.64 16.14
N ALA A 253 -21.77 11.32 17.17
CA ALA A 253 -23.06 10.68 17.00
C ALA A 253 -23.93 11.54 16.08
N PRO A 254 -24.70 10.96 15.14
CA PRO A 254 -25.53 11.72 14.23
C PRO A 254 -26.54 12.52 15.05
N ALA A 255 -26.53 13.85 14.86
CA ALA A 255 -27.63 14.68 15.30
C ALA A 255 -28.91 14.02 14.79
N THR A 256 -29.78 13.60 15.69
CA THR A 256 -31.12 13.10 15.38
C THR A 256 -31.76 14.06 14.41
N LEU A 257 -32.02 13.61 13.20
CA LEU A 257 -32.87 14.34 12.26
C LEU A 257 -34.15 14.68 13.02
N PRO A 258 -34.64 15.93 13.00
CA PRO A 258 -35.94 16.26 13.57
C PRO A 258 -36.96 15.36 12.86
N GLN A 259 -37.62 14.50 13.63
CA GLN A 259 -38.80 13.80 13.18
C GLN A 259 -39.75 14.84 12.63
N GLY A 260 -39.95 14.82 11.31
CA GLY A 260 -40.82 15.72 10.59
C GLY A 260 -42.27 15.59 11.07
N ASP A 261 -42.68 16.55 11.85
CA ASP A 261 -44.08 16.84 12.16
C ASP A 261 -44.72 17.53 10.94
N GLY A 262 -44.69 16.83 9.80
CA GLY A 262 -45.08 17.33 8.48
C GLY A 262 -46.15 16.49 7.74
N LEU A 263 -46.69 15.44 8.36
CA LEU A 263 -47.72 14.60 7.72
C LEU A 263 -49.10 14.61 8.41
N ARG A 264 -49.43 15.71 9.06
CA ARG A 264 -50.79 15.94 9.56
C ARG A 264 -51.41 17.25 9.03
N ARG A 265 -51.45 17.47 7.72
CA ARG A 265 -52.32 18.48 7.08
C ARG A 265 -52.53 18.14 5.60
N ALA A 266 -53.19 17.02 5.32
CA ALA A 266 -53.73 16.72 4.01
C ALA A 266 -54.95 15.80 4.14
N SER A 267 -55.89 16.13 5.05
CA SER A 267 -57.22 15.50 5.12
C SER A 267 -58.28 16.52 5.53
N ASP A 268 -58.21 17.72 4.95
CA ASP A 268 -59.41 18.58 4.95
C ASP A 268 -60.17 18.33 3.65
N PRO A 269 -61.49 18.02 3.74
CA PRO A 269 -62.32 17.76 2.57
C PRO A 269 -62.58 19.07 1.83
N ILE A 270 -62.46 19.03 0.50
CA ILE A 270 -62.80 20.11 -0.41
C ILE A 270 -64.33 20.39 -0.28
N PRO A 271 -64.74 21.61 0.04
CA PRO A 271 -66.18 21.94 0.03
C PRO A 271 -66.69 21.94 -1.39
N ALA A 272 -67.72 21.12 -1.62
CA ALA A 272 -68.54 21.15 -2.83
C ALA A 272 -69.40 22.40 -2.81
N SER A 273 -69.06 23.44 -3.60
CA SER A 273 -70.07 24.41 -4.11
C SER A 273 -69.43 25.31 -5.17
N ALA A 274 -70.06 25.36 -6.26
CA ALA A 274 -70.26 26.39 -7.28
C ALA A 274 -69.82 25.94 -8.70
N ARG A 275 -70.86 25.42 -9.35
CA ARG A 275 -71.30 25.71 -10.72
C ARG A 275 -70.32 25.81 -11.87
#